data_dd10092f21336e92b09812b146b1e1e8
#
_entry.id   dd10092f21336e92b09812b146b1e1e8
#
_cell.length_a   1.000
_cell.length_b   1.000
_cell.length_c   1.000
_cell.angle_alpha   90.00
_cell.angle_beta   90.00
_cell.angle_gamma   90.00
#
_symmetry.space_group_name_H-M   'P 1'
#
loop_
_entity.id
_entity.type
_entity.pdbx_description
1 polymer ?
#
loop_
_entity_poly.entity_id
_entity_poly.type
_entity_poly.pdbx_seq_one_letter_code
_entity_poly.pdbx_strand_id
1 'polypeptide(L)'
;MKGLRIGLWVAQVLLAVAFLGAGFMKVSQPYDAVAASQAWARLFSPEAVKLIGAVELLAAVGLILPSLTRILPVLTPLAAAGLVLQMIVAGATHIRIGEPPIPNVILAALAAFVAWGRFKKAPIAPRTRSPMATT
;
A
#
# COMPACT_ATOMS: atom_id res chain seq x y z
N MET A 1 -0.58 -19.46 -13.46
CA MET A 1 -0.78 -18.53 -14.59
C MET A 1 0.28 -17.44 -14.56
N LYS A 2 1.17 -17.52 -15.53
CA LYS A 2 2.35 -16.63 -15.59
C LYS A 2 1.94 -15.16 -15.79
N GLY A 3 0.95 -14.90 -16.66
CA GLY A 3 0.48 -13.53 -16.92
C GLY A 3 -0.12 -12.86 -15.70
N LEU A 4 -0.88 -13.59 -14.89
CA LEU A 4 -1.44 -13.07 -13.65
C LEU A 4 -0.34 -12.71 -12.65
N ARG A 5 0.68 -13.54 -12.50
CA ARG A 5 1.81 -13.26 -11.61
C ARG A 5 2.57 -12.02 -12.01
N ILE A 6 2.79 -11.83 -13.30
CA ILE A 6 3.43 -10.62 -13.84
C ILE A 6 2.57 -9.40 -13.55
N GLY A 7 1.26 -9.49 -13.82
CA GLY A 7 0.33 -8.40 -13.55
C GLY A 7 0.29 -8.01 -12.07
N LEU A 8 0.31 -8.99 -11.17
CA LEU A 8 0.36 -8.76 -9.73
C LEU A 8 1.65 -8.06 -9.31
N TRP A 9 2.80 -8.48 -9.82
CA TRP A 9 4.06 -7.83 -9.54
C TRP A 9 4.11 -6.39 -10.07
N VAL A 10 3.57 -6.15 -11.27
CA VAL A 10 3.47 -4.79 -11.83
C VAL A 10 2.61 -3.92 -10.92
N ALA A 11 1.44 -4.42 -10.50
CA ALA A 11 0.56 -3.69 -9.59
C ALA A 11 1.23 -3.43 -8.24
N GLN A 12 1.93 -4.41 -7.67
CA GLN A 12 2.67 -4.26 -6.41
C GLN A 12 3.74 -3.18 -6.50
N VAL A 13 4.52 -3.16 -7.58
CA VAL A 13 5.57 -2.16 -7.78
C VAL A 13 4.98 -0.76 -7.97
N LEU A 14 3.94 -0.62 -8.79
CA LEU A 14 3.27 0.67 -9.00
C LEU A 14 2.70 1.23 -7.71
N LEU A 15 2.02 0.40 -6.92
CA LEU A 15 1.49 0.79 -5.61
C LEU A 15 2.61 1.16 -4.65
N ALA A 16 3.67 0.36 -4.58
CA ALA A 16 4.79 0.61 -3.69
C ALA A 16 5.46 1.94 -3.99
N VAL A 17 5.69 2.25 -5.26
CA VAL A 17 6.28 3.54 -5.67
C VAL A 17 5.37 4.70 -5.30
N ALA A 18 4.06 4.57 -5.58
CA ALA A 18 3.09 5.62 -5.26
C ALA A 18 3.02 5.90 -3.76
N PHE A 19 2.92 4.87 -2.93
CA PHE A 19 2.79 5.03 -1.49
C PHE A 19 4.11 5.34 -0.81
N LEU A 20 5.24 4.88 -1.35
CA LEU A 20 6.56 5.27 -0.87
C LEU A 20 6.76 6.79 -1.03
N GLY A 21 6.43 7.32 -2.20
CA GLY A 21 6.51 8.76 -2.46
C GLY A 21 5.54 9.57 -1.61
N ALA A 22 4.28 9.17 -1.57
CA ALA A 22 3.25 9.86 -0.79
C ALA A 22 3.54 9.80 0.71
N GLY A 23 3.94 8.64 1.21
CA GLY A 23 4.27 8.46 2.63
C GLY A 23 5.52 9.23 3.03
N PHE A 24 6.56 9.20 2.22
CA PHE A 24 7.78 9.96 2.46
C PHE A 24 7.52 11.45 2.54
N MET A 25 6.72 11.98 1.63
CA MET A 25 6.33 13.39 1.65
C MET A 25 5.63 13.77 2.96
N LYS A 26 4.67 12.97 3.40
CA LYS A 26 3.90 13.23 4.63
C LYS A 26 4.74 13.16 5.89
N VAL A 27 5.75 12.29 5.91
CA VAL A 27 6.63 12.13 7.08
C VAL A 27 7.73 13.17 7.09
N SER A 28 8.30 13.54 5.93
CA SER A 28 9.49 14.38 5.82
C SER A 28 9.17 15.87 5.74
N GLN A 29 8.04 16.26 5.14
CA GLN A 29 7.70 17.67 4.96
C GLN A 29 6.99 18.23 6.20
N PRO A 30 7.18 19.54 6.49
CA PRO A 30 6.40 20.20 7.53
C PRO A 30 4.89 20.14 7.21
N TYR A 31 4.07 20.07 8.26
CA TYR A 31 2.61 20.02 8.11
C TYR A 31 2.08 21.16 7.23
N ASP A 32 2.56 22.38 7.42
CA ASP A 32 2.10 23.53 6.65
C ASP A 32 2.36 23.37 5.15
N ALA A 33 3.48 22.78 4.77
CA ALA A 33 3.80 22.50 3.38
C ALA A 33 2.86 21.43 2.78
N VAL A 34 2.56 20.39 3.54
CA VAL A 34 1.60 19.35 3.11
C VAL A 34 0.20 19.93 2.98
N ALA A 35 -0.23 20.70 3.97
CA ALA A 35 -1.56 21.33 3.97
C ALA A 35 -1.71 22.37 2.85
N ALA A 36 -0.63 23.05 2.45
CA ALA A 36 -0.65 24.00 1.34
C ALA A 36 -0.84 23.31 -0.01
N SER A 37 -0.25 22.11 -0.19
CA SER A 37 -0.33 21.37 -1.44
C SER A 37 -1.51 20.40 -1.49
N GLN A 38 -2.00 19.94 -0.33
CA GLN A 38 -3.06 18.95 -0.23
C GLN A 38 -4.13 19.41 0.76
N ALA A 39 -5.26 19.85 0.23
CA ALA A 39 -6.34 20.44 1.02
C ALA A 39 -6.91 19.49 2.09
N TRP A 40 -6.93 18.18 1.82
CA TRP A 40 -7.44 17.18 2.76
C TRP A 40 -6.67 17.16 4.08
N ALA A 41 -5.38 17.52 4.04
CA ALA A 41 -4.52 17.49 5.23
C ALA A 41 -5.01 18.46 6.31
N ARG A 42 -5.71 19.51 5.92
CA ARG A 42 -6.29 20.49 6.86
C ARG A 42 -7.37 19.91 7.75
N LEU A 43 -7.96 18.76 7.36
CA LEU A 43 -8.95 18.07 8.15
C LEU A 43 -8.33 17.21 9.26
N PHE A 44 -7.02 17.08 9.28
CA PHE A 44 -6.29 16.21 10.20
C PHE A 44 -5.24 17.00 10.97
N SER A 45 -4.89 16.51 12.15
CA SER A 45 -3.79 17.08 12.94
C SER A 45 -2.43 16.78 12.29
N PRO A 46 -1.39 17.56 12.62
CA PRO A 46 -0.04 17.26 12.13
C PRO A 46 0.43 15.85 12.45
N GLU A 47 0.11 15.34 13.65
CA GLU A 47 0.45 13.98 14.07
C GLU A 47 -0.29 12.93 13.23
N ALA A 48 -1.56 13.17 12.94
CA ALA A 48 -2.36 12.27 12.11
C ALA A 48 -1.82 12.17 10.68
N VAL A 49 -1.40 13.29 10.08
CA VAL A 49 -0.80 13.31 8.74
C VAL A 49 0.49 12.50 8.71
N LYS A 50 1.35 12.66 9.72
CA LYS A 50 2.59 11.89 9.84
C LYS A 50 2.33 10.41 10.05
N LEU A 51 1.33 10.07 10.85
CA LEU A 51 0.94 8.68 11.07
C LEU A 51 0.45 8.04 9.77
N ILE A 52 -0.39 8.73 9.01
CA ILE A 52 -0.84 8.27 7.69
C ILE A 52 0.36 8.00 6.79
N GLY A 53 1.30 8.93 6.73
CA GLY A 53 2.54 8.77 5.96
C GLY A 53 3.37 7.56 6.39
N ALA A 54 3.52 7.36 7.68
CA ALA A 54 4.25 6.21 8.23
C ALA A 54 3.57 4.88 7.86
N VAL A 55 2.24 4.82 7.94
CA VAL A 55 1.46 3.64 7.54
C VAL A 55 1.63 3.37 6.04
N GLU A 56 1.63 4.41 5.21
CA GLU A 56 1.85 4.27 3.77
C GLU A 56 3.25 3.72 3.45
N LEU A 57 4.29 4.19 4.16
CA LEU A 57 5.64 3.66 4.01
C LEU A 57 5.72 2.17 4.41
N LEU A 58 5.11 1.81 5.53
CA LEU A 58 5.05 0.42 5.96
C LEU A 58 4.30 -0.46 4.97
N ALA A 59 3.19 0.06 4.41
CA ALA A 59 2.42 -0.66 3.40
C ALA A 59 3.24 -0.84 2.11
N ALA A 60 3.98 0.18 1.68
CA ALA A 60 4.85 0.08 0.51
C ALA A 60 5.91 -1.02 0.69
N VAL A 61 6.55 -1.07 1.86
CA VAL A 61 7.48 -2.13 2.22
C VAL A 61 6.78 -3.49 2.24
N GLY A 62 5.59 -3.56 2.82
CA GLY A 62 4.78 -4.77 2.91
C GLY A 62 4.32 -5.30 1.54
N LEU A 63 4.18 -4.45 0.55
CA LEU A 63 3.85 -4.86 -0.82
C LEU A 63 4.99 -5.58 -1.51
N ILE A 64 6.23 -5.30 -1.17
CA ILE A 64 7.40 -5.78 -1.90
C ILE A 64 8.23 -6.79 -1.11
N LEU A 65 8.69 -6.43 0.09
CA LEU A 65 9.66 -7.24 0.82
C LEU A 65 9.16 -8.63 1.20
N PRO A 66 7.95 -8.81 1.75
CA PRO A 66 7.47 -10.15 2.08
C PRO A 66 7.35 -11.05 0.86
N SER A 67 6.94 -10.49 -0.28
CA SER A 67 6.83 -11.22 -1.54
C SER A 67 8.19 -11.56 -2.13
N LEU A 68 9.13 -10.61 -2.07
CA LEU A 68 10.46 -10.76 -2.65
C LEU A 68 11.32 -11.75 -1.85
N THR A 69 11.28 -11.64 -0.52
CA THR A 69 12.05 -12.51 0.38
C THR A 69 11.37 -13.84 0.64
N ARG A 70 10.06 -13.92 0.39
CA ARG A 70 9.20 -15.05 0.73
C ARG A 70 9.17 -15.35 2.23
N ILE A 71 9.48 -14.37 3.05
CA ILE A 71 9.32 -14.41 4.50
C ILE A 71 7.99 -13.75 4.84
N LEU A 72 7.08 -14.53 5.46
CA LEU A 72 5.71 -14.08 5.77
C LEU A 72 5.03 -13.41 4.56
N PRO A 73 4.97 -14.06 3.41
CA PRO A 73 4.46 -13.43 2.18
C PRO A 73 2.98 -13.02 2.28
N VAL A 74 2.24 -13.54 3.26
CA VAL A 74 0.87 -13.13 3.55
C VAL A 74 0.77 -11.65 3.95
N LEU A 75 1.87 -11.03 4.38
CA LEU A 75 1.88 -9.60 4.69
C LEU A 75 1.63 -8.74 3.45
N THR A 76 1.97 -9.21 2.25
CA THR A 76 1.68 -8.47 1.00
C THR A 76 0.19 -8.30 0.75
N PRO A 77 -0.65 -9.35 0.71
CA PRO A 77 -2.09 -9.14 0.53
C PRO A 77 -2.73 -8.44 1.73
N LEU A 78 -2.19 -8.61 2.94
CA LEU A 78 -2.67 -7.86 4.11
C LEU A 78 -2.39 -6.36 3.96
N ALA A 79 -1.19 -5.99 3.52
CA ALA A 79 -0.84 -4.59 3.23
C ALA A 79 -1.76 -4.02 2.14
N ALA A 80 -1.99 -4.78 1.08
CA ALA A 80 -2.90 -4.38 0.00
C ALA A 80 -4.33 -4.17 0.49
N ALA A 81 -4.83 -5.07 1.34
CA ALA A 81 -6.18 -4.93 1.93
C ALA A 81 -6.28 -3.67 2.79
N GLY A 82 -5.24 -3.38 3.57
CA GLY A 82 -5.17 -2.16 4.37
C GLY A 82 -5.18 -0.90 3.49
N LEU A 83 -4.50 -0.93 2.35
CA LEU A 83 -4.51 0.17 1.39
C LEU A 83 -5.86 0.35 0.72
N VAL A 84 -6.60 -0.73 0.44
CA VAL A 84 -7.99 -0.61 -0.04
C VAL A 84 -8.82 0.18 0.95
N LEU A 85 -8.75 -0.18 2.22
CA LEU A 85 -9.50 0.51 3.28
C LEU A 85 -9.07 1.98 3.36
N GLN A 86 -7.78 2.25 3.35
CA GLN A 86 -7.25 3.61 3.40
C GLN A 86 -7.73 4.45 2.20
N MET A 87 -7.74 3.87 1.00
CA MET A 87 -8.17 4.58 -0.20
C MET A 87 -9.68 4.84 -0.20
N ILE A 88 -10.48 3.97 0.38
CA ILE A 88 -11.91 4.23 0.57
C ILE A 88 -12.11 5.44 1.48
N VAL A 89 -11.42 5.49 2.61
CA VAL A 89 -11.50 6.63 3.55
C VAL A 89 -10.97 7.91 2.90
N ALA A 90 -9.84 7.84 2.21
CA ALA A 90 -9.25 8.98 1.51
C ALA A 90 -10.17 9.49 0.40
N GLY A 91 -10.77 8.61 -0.39
CA GLY A 91 -11.72 8.97 -1.44
C GLY A 91 -12.95 9.66 -0.87
N ALA A 92 -13.50 9.14 0.21
CA ALA A 92 -14.62 9.77 0.91
C ALA A 92 -14.25 11.18 1.43
N THR A 93 -13.03 11.34 1.92
CA THR A 93 -12.52 12.64 2.37
C THR A 93 -12.42 13.63 1.21
N HIS A 94 -11.91 13.22 0.06
CA HIS A 94 -11.85 14.07 -1.14
C HIS A 94 -13.24 14.49 -1.60
N ILE A 95 -14.21 13.58 -1.65
CA ILE A 95 -15.59 13.90 -1.99
C ILE A 95 -16.14 14.95 -1.03
N ARG A 96 -15.89 14.78 0.26
CA ARG A 96 -16.37 15.69 1.30
C ARG A 96 -15.88 17.13 1.12
N ILE A 97 -14.67 17.32 0.60
CA ILE A 97 -14.10 18.64 0.35
C ILE A 97 -14.29 19.11 -1.10
N GLY A 98 -15.12 18.42 -1.88
CA GLY A 98 -15.44 18.80 -3.25
C GLY A 98 -14.38 18.44 -4.30
N GLU A 99 -13.47 17.54 -3.98
CA GLU A 99 -12.45 17.06 -4.91
C GLU A 99 -12.84 15.69 -5.49
N PRO A 100 -12.52 15.42 -6.77
CA PRO A 100 -12.78 14.10 -7.35
C PRO A 100 -11.89 13.04 -6.73
N PRO A 101 -12.45 11.85 -6.38
CA PRO A 101 -11.69 10.77 -5.75
C PRO A 101 -11.00 9.84 -6.77
N ILE A 102 -10.81 10.27 -8.01
CA ILE A 102 -10.36 9.41 -9.11
C ILE A 102 -9.04 8.69 -8.80
N PRO A 103 -7.96 9.38 -8.33
CA PRO A 103 -6.73 8.68 -7.98
C PRO A 103 -6.91 7.63 -6.88
N ASN A 104 -7.76 7.92 -5.91
CA ASN A 104 -8.05 7.00 -4.80
C ASN A 104 -8.75 5.74 -5.30
N VAL A 105 -9.69 5.88 -6.23
CA VAL A 105 -10.40 4.74 -6.84
C VAL A 105 -9.45 3.86 -7.64
N ILE A 106 -8.55 4.46 -8.41
CA ILE A 106 -7.55 3.71 -9.19
C ILE A 106 -6.62 2.94 -8.26
N LEU A 107 -6.09 3.59 -7.23
CA LEU A 107 -5.20 2.95 -6.26
C LEU A 107 -5.93 1.86 -5.47
N ALA A 108 -7.19 2.09 -5.09
CA ALA A 108 -8.01 1.08 -4.42
C ALA A 108 -8.24 -0.14 -5.31
N ALA A 109 -8.49 0.07 -6.61
CA ALA A 109 -8.69 -1.03 -7.55
C ALA A 109 -7.40 -1.86 -7.72
N LEU A 110 -6.25 -1.21 -7.84
CA LEU A 110 -4.95 -1.90 -7.91
C LEU A 110 -4.67 -2.68 -6.63
N ALA A 111 -4.91 -2.08 -5.49
CA ALA A 111 -4.71 -2.73 -4.19
C ALA A 111 -5.67 -3.91 -4.00
N ALA A 112 -6.93 -3.78 -4.42
CA ALA A 112 -7.90 -4.87 -4.38
C ALA A 112 -7.47 -6.04 -5.28
N PHE A 113 -6.93 -5.73 -6.45
CA PHE A 113 -6.38 -6.74 -7.36
C PHE A 113 -5.23 -7.51 -6.71
N VAL A 114 -4.30 -6.81 -6.07
CA VAL A 114 -3.18 -7.45 -5.36
C VAL A 114 -3.68 -8.30 -4.19
N ALA A 115 -4.59 -7.78 -3.39
CA ALA A 115 -5.15 -8.52 -2.25
C ALA A 115 -5.83 -9.81 -2.73
N TRP A 116 -6.70 -9.71 -3.72
CA TRP A 116 -7.39 -10.86 -4.29
C TRP A 116 -6.41 -11.87 -4.88
N GLY A 117 -5.48 -11.40 -5.72
CA GLY A 117 -4.54 -12.27 -6.39
C GLY A 117 -3.60 -12.99 -5.45
N ARG A 118 -3.06 -12.26 -4.46
CA ARG A 118 -2.10 -12.83 -3.52
C ARG A 118 -2.75 -13.64 -2.38
N PHE A 119 -4.01 -13.40 -2.07
CA PHE A 119 -4.73 -14.26 -1.13
C PHE A 119 -5.21 -15.57 -1.77
N LYS A 120 -5.74 -15.51 -3.01
CA LYS A 120 -6.51 -16.63 -3.56
C LYS A 120 -5.92 -17.24 -4.80
N LYS A 121 -5.47 -16.47 -5.78
CA LYS A 121 -5.17 -16.98 -7.13
C LYS A 121 -3.70 -17.32 -7.35
N ALA A 122 -2.79 -16.52 -6.82
CA ALA A 122 -1.35 -16.69 -7.00
C ALA A 122 -0.61 -16.31 -5.72
N PRO A 123 -0.92 -16.95 -4.58
CA PRO A 123 -0.18 -16.70 -3.34
C PRO A 123 1.29 -17.01 -3.53
N ILE A 124 2.13 -16.24 -2.86
CA ILE A 124 3.57 -16.51 -2.85
C ILE A 124 3.85 -17.54 -1.76
N ALA A 125 4.49 -18.63 -2.15
CA ALA A 125 4.85 -19.69 -1.21
C ALA A 125 5.93 -19.19 -0.24
N PRO A 126 5.77 -19.43 1.07
CA PRO A 126 6.79 -19.09 2.05
C PRO A 126 8.10 -19.79 1.74
N ARG A 127 9.22 -19.16 2.14
CA ARG A 127 10.52 -19.78 2.05
C ARG A 127 10.55 -20.97 3.01
N THR A 128 10.76 -22.17 2.46
CA THR A 128 10.96 -23.37 3.27
C THR A 128 12.39 -23.38 3.79
N ARG A 129 12.55 -23.54 5.11
CA ARG A 129 13.85 -23.96 5.64
C ARG A 129 14.08 -25.39 5.18
N SER A 130 15.20 -25.64 4.49
CA SER A 130 15.63 -27.01 4.28
C SER A 130 15.70 -27.68 5.64
N PRO A 131 15.07 -28.88 5.81
CA PRO A 131 15.30 -29.61 7.04
C PRO A 131 16.81 -29.80 7.17
N MET A 132 17.37 -29.27 8.24
CA MET A 132 18.76 -29.58 8.57
C MET A 132 18.83 -31.11 8.64
N ALA A 133 19.69 -31.67 7.77
CA ALA A 133 19.95 -33.10 7.84
C ALA A 133 20.39 -33.42 9.26
N THR A 134 19.48 -34.00 10.03
CA THR A 134 19.85 -34.61 11.29
C THR A 134 20.68 -35.84 10.94
N THR A 135 21.96 -35.68 10.97
CA THR A 135 22.86 -36.79 11.00
C THR A 135 22.78 -37.47 12.36
#